data_2afaee5530fd297173d2b778b9b74efa
#
_entry.id   2afaee5530fd297173d2b778b9b74efa
#
_cell.length_a   1.000
_cell.length_b   1.000
_cell.length_c   1.000
_cell.angle_alpha   90.00
_cell.angle_beta   90.00
_cell.angle_gamma   90.00
#
_symmetry.space_group_name_H-M   'P 1'
#
loop_
_entity.id
_entity.type
_entity.pdbx_description
1 polymer ?
#
loop_
_entity_poly.entity_id
_entity_poly.type
_entity_poly.pdbx_seq_one_letter_code
_entity_poly.pdbx_strand_id
1 'polypeptide(L)'
;VLVACSEGEQEVVVPTSECATGLKWDAGDEGSPLMNPGEDCIACHKREGEGPDFTVAGTVFPGLMAADDCYGVEGATVIITGADGVEHRMTTNKAGNFFTEKTIKTPYTARVSYQGKERVMLTPQTSGACASCHGQTASAGAPGRIALPE
;
A
#
# COMPACT_ATOMS: atom_id res chain seq x y z
N VAL A 1 0.57 -12.09 -19.90
CA VAL A 1 -0.59 -12.49 -19.11
C VAL A 1 -0.71 -11.55 -17.94
N LEU A 2 -1.67 -10.64 -18.00
CA LEU A 2 -2.04 -9.77 -16.91
C LEU A 2 -2.65 -10.64 -15.80
N VAL A 3 -1.89 -10.93 -14.77
CA VAL A 3 -2.45 -11.48 -13.54
C VAL A 3 -3.03 -10.30 -12.77
N ALA A 4 -4.29 -10.03 -13.02
CA ALA A 4 -5.06 -9.13 -12.16
C ALA A 4 -5.07 -9.66 -10.71
N CYS A 5 -5.23 -8.77 -9.75
CA CYS A 5 -5.55 -9.14 -8.39
C CYS A 5 -6.74 -10.13 -8.41
N SER A 6 -6.65 -11.22 -7.66
CA SER A 6 -7.50 -12.41 -7.79
C SER A 6 -8.99 -12.15 -7.62
N GLU A 7 -9.81 -12.92 -8.35
CA GLU A 7 -11.24 -13.13 -8.13
C GLU A 7 -11.51 -13.90 -6.83
N GLY A 8 -11.41 -13.21 -5.69
CA GLY A 8 -12.05 -13.63 -4.45
C GLY A 8 -13.36 -12.87 -4.29
N GLU A 9 -14.30 -13.34 -3.48
CA GLU A 9 -15.55 -12.64 -3.17
C GLU A 9 -15.29 -11.16 -2.95
N GLN A 10 -15.81 -10.34 -3.87
CA GLN A 10 -15.62 -8.89 -3.83
C GLN A 10 -16.45 -8.33 -2.68
N GLU A 11 -15.79 -8.09 -1.56
CA GLU A 11 -16.36 -7.22 -0.54
C GLU A 11 -16.60 -5.84 -1.18
N VAL A 12 -17.86 -5.39 -1.18
CA VAL A 12 -18.19 -4.07 -1.71
C VAL A 12 -17.61 -3.03 -0.75
N VAL A 13 -16.46 -2.49 -1.12
CA VAL A 13 -15.82 -1.42 -0.36
C VAL A 13 -16.54 -0.11 -0.67
N VAL A 14 -17.22 0.43 0.33
CA VAL A 14 -17.84 1.76 0.25
C VAL A 14 -16.86 2.76 0.87
N PRO A 15 -16.31 3.70 0.08
CA PRO A 15 -15.42 4.72 0.61
C PRO A 15 -16.10 5.56 1.71
N THR A 16 -15.35 5.90 2.75
CA THR A 16 -15.83 6.80 3.81
C THR A 16 -15.39 8.23 3.51
N SER A 17 -16.13 9.20 4.03
CA SER A 17 -15.76 10.63 3.94
C SER A 17 -14.90 11.10 5.11
N GLU A 18 -14.64 10.24 6.10
CA GLU A 18 -13.92 10.58 7.32
C GLU A 18 -12.62 9.80 7.42
N CYS A 19 -11.58 10.46 7.98
CA CYS A 19 -10.32 9.81 8.25
C CYS A 19 -10.41 8.97 9.52
N ALA A 20 -10.27 7.64 9.41
CA ALA A 20 -10.34 6.72 10.55
C ALA A 20 -9.25 6.97 11.59
N THR A 21 -8.11 7.53 11.21
CA THR A 21 -7.04 7.97 12.12
C THR A 21 -7.32 9.31 12.78
N GLY A 22 -8.33 10.07 12.32
CA GLY A 22 -8.54 11.46 12.69
C GLY A 22 -7.52 12.45 12.13
N LEU A 23 -6.54 11.96 11.36
CA LEU A 23 -5.47 12.77 10.75
C LEU A 23 -5.69 12.88 9.25
N LYS A 24 -5.64 14.10 8.75
CA LYS A 24 -5.73 14.42 7.32
C LYS A 24 -4.40 14.97 6.82
N TRP A 25 -3.96 14.51 5.66
CA TRP A 25 -2.84 15.11 4.97
C TRP A 25 -3.29 16.37 4.24
N ASP A 26 -2.54 17.44 4.34
CA ASP A 26 -2.90 18.77 3.81
C ASP A 26 -1.85 19.34 2.83
N ALA A 27 -1.07 18.46 2.22
CA ALA A 27 0.03 18.80 1.32
C ALA A 27 1.25 19.49 2.00
N GLY A 28 1.28 19.58 3.33
CA GLY A 28 2.38 20.19 4.05
C GLY A 28 3.71 19.45 4.02
N ASP A 29 3.66 18.17 3.64
CA ASP A 29 4.80 17.25 3.59
C ASP A 29 5.27 16.93 2.16
N GLU A 30 4.96 17.73 1.18
CA GLU A 30 5.43 17.53 -0.21
C GLU A 30 6.96 17.52 -0.27
N GLY A 31 7.51 16.57 -1.04
CA GLY A 31 8.96 16.37 -1.12
C GLY A 31 9.56 15.63 0.07
N SER A 32 8.74 15.01 0.93
CA SER A 32 9.17 14.20 2.06
C SER A 32 8.65 12.76 1.99
N PRO A 33 9.20 11.83 2.79
CA PRO A 33 8.66 10.47 2.91
C PRO A 33 7.21 10.39 3.42
N LEU A 34 6.67 11.49 3.95
CA LEU A 34 5.30 11.58 4.48
C LEU A 34 4.28 12.04 3.43
N MET A 35 4.74 12.39 2.22
CA MET A 35 3.89 12.95 1.18
C MET A 35 2.83 11.97 0.66
N ASN A 36 1.70 12.49 0.25
CA ASN A 36 0.65 11.82 -0.55
C ASN A 36 0.27 10.41 -0.08
N PRO A 37 -0.12 10.19 1.20
CA PRO A 37 -0.53 8.86 1.65
C PRO A 37 -1.72 8.35 0.83
N GLY A 38 -1.61 7.09 0.36
CA GLY A 38 -2.64 6.43 -0.43
C GLY A 38 -2.55 6.64 -1.94
N GLU A 39 -1.71 7.55 -2.41
CA GLU A 39 -1.49 7.78 -3.83
C GLU A 39 -0.52 6.76 -4.45
N ASP A 40 -0.56 6.65 -5.78
CA ASP A 40 0.38 5.81 -6.53
C ASP A 40 1.73 6.51 -6.67
N CYS A 41 2.60 6.29 -5.67
CA CYS A 41 3.93 6.88 -5.60
C CYS A 41 4.76 6.59 -6.85
N ILE A 42 4.72 5.36 -7.35
CA ILE A 42 5.55 4.93 -8.49
C ILE A 42 5.10 5.63 -9.77
N ALA A 43 3.79 5.65 -10.03
CA ALA A 43 3.26 6.32 -11.20
C ALA A 43 3.51 7.83 -11.16
N CYS A 44 3.37 8.45 -9.98
CA CYS A 44 3.62 9.88 -9.81
C CYS A 44 5.09 10.22 -10.05
N HIS A 45 6.03 9.55 -9.38
CA HIS A 45 7.48 9.79 -9.56
C HIS A 45 7.93 9.60 -11.00
N LYS A 46 7.41 8.59 -11.70
CA LYS A 46 7.70 8.39 -13.13
C LYS A 46 7.16 9.50 -14.01
N ARG A 47 5.95 9.98 -13.73
CA ARG A 47 5.31 11.04 -14.52
C ARG A 47 6.02 12.37 -14.34
N GLU A 48 6.34 12.73 -13.10
CA GLU A 48 6.99 14.00 -12.79
C GLU A 48 8.51 13.95 -13.08
N GLY A 49 9.12 12.78 -13.16
CA GLY A 49 10.56 12.62 -13.35
C GLY A 49 11.40 13.04 -12.14
N GLU A 50 10.78 13.04 -10.95
CA GLU A 50 11.37 13.48 -9.70
C GLU A 50 11.23 12.40 -8.62
N GLY A 51 12.08 12.48 -7.59
CA GLY A 51 12.07 11.54 -6.47
C GLY A 51 12.74 10.19 -6.76
N PRO A 52 12.75 9.30 -5.76
CA PRO A 52 13.36 7.98 -5.88
C PRO A 52 12.56 7.04 -6.77
N ASP A 53 13.27 6.09 -7.38
CA ASP A 53 12.71 5.04 -8.24
C ASP A 53 12.32 3.84 -7.37
N PHE A 54 11.13 3.86 -6.81
CA PHE A 54 10.66 2.78 -5.97
C PHE A 54 10.34 1.51 -6.76
N THR A 55 10.77 0.37 -6.22
CA THR A 55 10.39 -0.97 -6.70
C THR A 55 9.01 -1.38 -6.15
N VAL A 56 8.76 -1.07 -4.88
CA VAL A 56 7.48 -1.25 -4.21
C VAL A 56 7.18 -0.02 -3.36
N ALA A 57 5.96 0.47 -3.42
CA ALA A 57 5.50 1.57 -2.58
C ALA A 57 3.99 1.50 -2.33
N GLY A 58 3.56 1.97 -1.17
CA GLY A 58 2.15 2.04 -0.79
C GLY A 58 1.94 2.66 0.58
N THR A 59 0.70 2.62 1.04
CA THR A 59 0.30 3.15 2.35
C THR A 59 -0.58 2.12 3.07
N VAL A 60 -0.30 1.86 4.33
CA VAL A 60 -1.13 1.00 5.20
C VAL A 60 -2.11 1.88 5.97
N PHE A 61 -3.39 1.57 5.87
CA PHE A 61 -4.48 2.28 6.54
C PHE A 61 -5.07 1.46 7.69
N PRO A 62 -5.83 2.10 8.61
CA PRO A 62 -6.48 1.38 9.70
C PRO A 62 -7.53 0.38 9.22
N GLY A 63 -8.19 0.66 8.11
CA GLY A 63 -9.25 -0.17 7.54
C GLY A 63 -9.36 -0.05 6.03
N LEU A 64 -10.11 -0.97 5.42
CA LEU A 64 -10.27 -1.10 3.97
C LEU A 64 -10.91 0.13 3.31
N MET A 65 -11.72 0.89 4.06
CA MET A 65 -12.55 1.98 3.55
C MET A 65 -12.03 3.38 3.91
N ALA A 66 -10.77 3.51 4.31
CA ALA A 66 -10.20 4.81 4.64
C ALA A 66 -10.34 5.80 3.48
N ALA A 67 -10.78 7.02 3.78
CA ALA A 67 -10.96 8.09 2.79
C ALA A 67 -9.62 8.52 2.18
N ASP A 68 -9.67 9.24 1.06
CA ASP A 68 -8.49 9.89 0.49
C ASP A 68 -7.99 11.01 1.41
N ASP A 69 -6.77 11.44 1.18
CA ASP A 69 -6.07 12.47 1.97
C ASP A 69 -5.91 12.16 3.46
N CYS A 70 -6.20 10.94 3.90
CA CYS A 70 -6.00 10.52 5.28
C CYS A 70 -4.60 9.98 5.49
N TYR A 71 -4.04 10.20 6.68
CA TYR A 71 -2.84 9.49 7.10
C TYR A 71 -3.15 8.02 7.33
N GLY A 72 -2.19 7.16 6.94
CA GLY A 72 -2.21 5.74 7.29
C GLY A 72 -1.70 5.50 8.72
N VAL A 73 -1.28 4.27 9.00
CA VAL A 73 -0.83 3.84 10.34
C VAL A 73 0.68 3.73 10.40
N GLU A 74 1.27 4.40 11.39
CA GLU A 74 2.69 4.28 11.71
C GLU A 74 2.99 2.94 12.41
N GLY A 75 4.15 2.37 12.12
CA GLY A 75 4.69 1.22 12.85
C GLY A 75 4.16 -0.14 12.40
N ALA A 76 3.37 -0.23 11.36
CA ALA A 76 3.06 -1.50 10.72
C ALA A 76 4.28 -2.01 9.93
N THR A 77 4.47 -3.32 9.90
CA THR A 77 5.53 -3.94 9.09
C THR A 77 4.92 -4.55 7.84
N VAL A 78 5.32 -4.05 6.67
CA VAL A 78 5.00 -4.66 5.38
C VAL A 78 6.13 -5.61 4.99
N ILE A 79 5.79 -6.85 4.68
CA ILE A 79 6.75 -7.89 4.34
C ILE A 79 6.45 -8.36 2.93
N ILE A 80 7.38 -8.12 2.03
CA ILE A 80 7.33 -8.60 0.65
C ILE A 80 8.28 -9.77 0.51
N THR A 81 7.77 -10.91 0.10
CA THR A 81 8.57 -12.12 -0.15
C THR A 81 8.68 -12.35 -1.64
N GLY A 82 9.88 -12.19 -2.18
CA GLY A 82 10.16 -12.41 -3.59
C GLY A 82 10.04 -13.87 -4.02
N ALA A 83 10.03 -14.12 -5.33
CA ALA A 83 10.01 -15.48 -5.90
C ALA A 83 11.25 -16.32 -5.51
N ASP A 84 12.33 -15.67 -5.10
CA ASP A 84 13.54 -16.29 -4.56
C ASP A 84 13.49 -16.60 -3.06
N GLY A 85 12.34 -16.33 -2.41
CA GLY A 85 12.15 -16.52 -0.98
C GLY A 85 12.77 -15.44 -0.08
N VAL A 86 13.37 -14.39 -0.67
CA VAL A 86 13.95 -13.28 0.10
C VAL A 86 12.86 -12.38 0.64
N GLU A 87 12.87 -12.14 1.94
CA GLU A 87 11.96 -11.19 2.59
C GLU A 87 12.54 -9.78 2.63
N HIS A 88 11.73 -8.83 2.19
CA HIS A 88 11.98 -7.40 2.29
C HIS A 88 11.00 -6.79 3.29
N ARG A 89 11.50 -6.29 4.41
CA ARG A 89 10.69 -5.74 5.50
C ARG A 89 10.76 -4.22 5.50
N MET A 90 9.62 -3.56 5.53
CA MET A 90 9.48 -2.11 5.57
C MET A 90 8.55 -1.74 6.72
N THR A 91 8.97 -0.82 7.58
CA THR A 91 8.12 -0.26 8.62
C THR A 91 7.47 1.02 8.12
N THR A 92 6.17 1.13 8.29
CA THR A 92 5.43 2.32 7.86
C THR A 92 5.82 3.54 8.70
N ASN A 93 5.96 4.68 8.03
CA ASN A 93 6.24 5.96 8.68
C ASN A 93 4.97 6.62 9.27
N LYS A 94 5.09 7.85 9.77
CA LYS A 94 3.96 8.59 10.40
C LYS A 94 2.75 8.75 9.48
N ALA A 95 2.95 8.82 8.17
CA ALA A 95 1.87 8.88 7.19
C ALA A 95 1.31 7.50 6.81
N GLY A 96 1.88 6.42 7.33
CA GLY A 96 1.56 5.05 6.95
C GLY A 96 2.25 4.59 5.67
N ASN A 97 3.11 5.40 5.08
CA ASN A 97 3.81 5.08 3.85
C ASN A 97 4.93 4.07 4.08
N PHE A 98 5.09 3.17 3.12
CA PHE A 98 6.22 2.25 3.01
C PHE A 98 6.73 2.22 1.56
N PHE A 99 8.02 2.04 1.39
CA PHE A 99 8.64 1.99 0.07
C PHE A 99 10.03 1.34 0.13
N THR A 100 10.48 0.85 -1.02
CA THR A 100 11.85 0.35 -1.21
C THR A 100 12.30 0.51 -2.65
N GLU A 101 13.60 0.75 -2.84
CA GLU A 101 14.30 0.72 -4.14
C GLU A 101 15.00 -0.61 -4.39
N LYS A 102 14.97 -1.54 -3.42
CA LYS A 102 15.62 -2.84 -3.55
C LYS A 102 14.95 -3.69 -4.64
N THR A 103 15.74 -4.37 -5.44
CA THR A 103 15.23 -5.32 -6.43
C THR A 103 14.49 -6.48 -5.75
N ILE A 104 13.28 -6.75 -6.19
CA ILE A 104 12.44 -7.85 -5.70
C ILE A 104 12.15 -8.79 -6.86
N LYS A 105 12.40 -10.09 -6.66
CA LYS A 105 12.07 -11.10 -7.66
C LYS A 105 10.58 -11.35 -7.73
N THR A 106 10.02 -11.19 -8.91
CA THR A 106 8.58 -11.39 -9.15
C THR A 106 8.29 -12.79 -9.69
N PRO A 107 7.08 -13.35 -9.46
CA PRO A 107 6.01 -12.76 -8.66
C PRO A 107 6.35 -12.78 -7.16
N TYR A 108 5.93 -11.77 -6.43
CA TYR A 108 6.10 -11.68 -4.99
C TYR A 108 4.78 -11.90 -4.25
N THR A 109 4.86 -12.26 -2.98
CA THR A 109 3.74 -12.25 -2.04
C THR A 109 3.93 -11.16 -1.01
N ALA A 110 2.84 -10.70 -0.40
CA ALA A 110 2.87 -9.61 0.57
C ALA A 110 2.02 -9.91 1.80
N ARG A 111 2.44 -9.41 2.95
CA ARG A 111 1.65 -9.39 4.17
C ARG A 111 1.94 -8.16 5.01
N VAL A 112 0.96 -7.76 5.79
CA VAL A 112 1.08 -6.70 6.80
C VAL A 112 1.08 -7.35 8.17
N SER A 113 2.07 -7.03 8.98
CA SER A 113 2.16 -7.46 10.39
C SER A 113 2.01 -6.26 11.31
N TYR A 114 1.16 -6.37 12.31
CA TYR A 114 0.92 -5.33 13.30
C TYR A 114 0.42 -5.92 14.61
N GLN A 115 1.05 -5.56 15.72
CA GLN A 115 0.68 -6.02 17.08
C GLN A 115 0.51 -7.55 17.20
N GLY A 116 1.39 -8.30 16.56
CA GLY A 116 1.39 -9.77 16.61
C GLY A 116 0.37 -10.47 15.72
N LYS A 117 -0.38 -9.72 14.92
CA LYS A 117 -1.32 -10.23 13.92
C LYS A 117 -0.79 -10.01 12.52
N GLU A 118 -1.29 -10.77 11.54
CA GLU A 118 -0.92 -10.65 10.12
C GLU A 118 -2.16 -10.64 9.23
N ARG A 119 -2.11 -9.83 8.19
CA ARG A 119 -3.04 -9.86 7.04
C ARG A 119 -2.23 -10.21 5.79
N VAL A 120 -2.62 -11.26 5.10
CA VAL A 120 -1.89 -11.80 3.94
C VAL A 120 -2.64 -11.46 2.67
N MET A 121 -1.90 -10.97 1.66
CA MET A 121 -2.41 -10.84 0.30
C MET A 121 -2.44 -12.22 -0.36
N LEU A 122 -3.60 -12.65 -0.87
CA LEU A 122 -3.82 -14.02 -1.32
C LEU A 122 -3.18 -14.33 -2.67
N THR A 123 -3.01 -13.33 -3.53
CA THR A 123 -2.53 -13.52 -4.90
C THR A 123 -1.14 -12.91 -5.09
N PRO A 124 -0.17 -13.69 -5.61
CA PRO A 124 1.14 -13.15 -5.98
C PRO A 124 1.02 -12.04 -7.04
N GLN A 125 1.87 -11.03 -6.95
CA GLN A 125 1.85 -9.85 -7.81
C GLN A 125 3.21 -9.61 -8.48
N THR A 126 3.17 -8.86 -9.59
CA THR A 126 4.36 -8.47 -10.35
C THR A 126 4.59 -6.95 -10.35
N SER A 127 3.56 -6.14 -10.03
CA SER A 127 3.65 -4.69 -9.91
C SER A 127 3.86 -4.29 -8.45
N GLY A 128 4.79 -3.36 -8.21
CA GLY A 128 5.02 -2.78 -6.88
C GLY A 128 4.18 -1.53 -6.59
N ALA A 129 3.38 -1.06 -7.55
CA ALA A 129 2.48 0.08 -7.39
C ALA A 129 1.21 -0.35 -6.65
N CYS A 130 1.30 -0.48 -5.33
CA CYS A 130 0.23 -1.05 -4.51
C CYS A 130 -1.08 -0.26 -4.61
N ALA A 131 -1.01 1.05 -4.64
CA ALA A 131 -2.20 1.92 -4.74
C ALA A 131 -2.92 1.80 -6.09
N SER A 132 -2.32 1.20 -7.11
CA SER A 132 -3.00 0.93 -8.39
C SER A 132 -4.19 -0.03 -8.24
N CYS A 133 -4.16 -0.90 -7.23
CA CYS A 133 -5.26 -1.81 -6.86
C CYS A 133 -5.91 -1.42 -5.53
N HIS A 134 -5.10 -1.02 -4.56
CA HIS A 134 -5.50 -0.70 -3.19
C HIS A 134 -5.78 0.80 -2.96
N GLY A 135 -6.48 1.44 -3.89
CA GLY A 135 -6.94 2.82 -3.73
C GLY A 135 -8.20 2.93 -2.86
N GLN A 136 -8.72 4.14 -2.68
CA GLN A 136 -10.00 4.39 -2.03
C GLN A 136 -11.13 3.62 -2.72
N THR A 137 -11.12 3.60 -4.05
CA THR A 137 -11.94 2.69 -4.85
C THR A 137 -11.06 1.52 -5.25
N ALA A 138 -11.32 0.36 -4.66
CA ALA A 138 -10.58 -0.85 -4.96
C ALA A 138 -10.77 -1.27 -6.43
N SER A 139 -9.74 -1.85 -7.02
CA SER A 139 -9.76 -2.36 -8.39
C SER A 139 -9.07 -3.70 -8.51
N ALA A 140 -9.30 -4.39 -9.62
CA ALA A 140 -8.66 -5.66 -9.96
C ALA A 140 -8.78 -6.74 -8.86
N GLY A 141 -9.91 -6.78 -8.14
CA GLY A 141 -10.19 -7.76 -7.10
C GLY A 141 -9.61 -7.44 -5.72
N ALA A 142 -8.95 -6.30 -5.53
CA ALA A 142 -8.51 -5.87 -4.21
C ALA A 142 -9.72 -5.52 -3.31
N PRO A 143 -9.70 -5.88 -2.01
CA PRO A 143 -10.83 -5.62 -1.13
C PRO A 143 -10.95 -4.16 -0.68
N GLY A 144 -9.98 -3.32 -0.98
CA GLY A 144 -9.89 -1.92 -0.56
C GLY A 144 -8.46 -1.49 -0.31
N ARG A 145 -8.26 -0.55 0.60
CA ARG A 145 -6.95 -0.11 1.06
C ARG A 145 -6.12 -1.28 1.59
N ILE A 146 -4.79 -1.13 1.57
CA ILE A 146 -3.93 -1.99 2.37
C ILE A 146 -4.26 -1.68 3.84
N ALA A 147 -4.82 -2.65 4.54
CA ALA A 147 -5.36 -2.44 5.89
C ALA A 147 -4.59 -3.25 6.94
N LEU A 148 -4.66 -2.77 8.18
CA LEU A 148 -4.17 -3.51 9.34
C LEU A 148 -4.86 -4.88 9.44
N PRO A 149 -4.17 -5.89 10.01
CA PRO A 149 -4.82 -7.13 10.41
C PRO A 149 -5.86 -6.88 11.51
N GLU A 150 -6.97 -7.59 11.46
CA GLU A 150 -8.05 -7.56 12.47
C GLU A 150 -7.74 -8.45 13.66
#